data_b09ffd268f067ac08a3e578f0c93e576
#
_entry.id   b09ffd268f067ac08a3e578f0c93e576
#
_cell.length_a   1.000
_cell.length_b   1.000
_cell.length_c   1.000
_cell.angle_alpha   90.00
_cell.angle_beta   90.00
_cell.angle_gamma   90.00
#
_symmetry.space_group_name_H-M   'P 1'
#
loop_
_entity.id
_entity.type
_entity.pdbx_description
1 polymer ?
#
loop_
_entity_poly.entity_id
_entity_poly.type
_entity_poly.pdbx_seq_one_letter_code
_entity_poly.pdbx_strand_id
1 'polypeptide(L)'
;MNTSISRRQFLKASGLAAAGACAAGLLTGCAGSSSGSASGAASSGSGSSYTILYDSQPATLNYLTTGTDLEMVVGANCVDTLVEYDNKGVMREGLATSWDWDADTLTWTFHLREENWVDCNGEVVAPVTAQDFVDALKYVLTPDYAASNVGLVTAYIAGADDYYNYHVYLNNANTGVVDDDGTTYTVDGSGVVTVTAPDSDPATYAPVDFDAVGVTAVDDHTLTYTLTYDFPGFLSLLCYLPYEPAYGPLLEETGDQFATSAETTYSCGAFYLAAYESLETWVMKKNPENYDADNVFIDTISRIYNAEASVNGPEMIKRGEIDEATIGSDILDSWLSDDTTKDMVSMDRPNTNYTYFYMFNFMPFSHEFSNWSVEGMDAEYEPENWAKAINNTNFRKSFLYGINNSVTLAVKAPEGYDNYKLNTITPPSFCANAD
;
A
#
# COMPACT_ATOMS: atom_id res chain seq x y z
N MET A 1 -25.29 25.43 20.02
CA MET A 1 -24.16 26.16 19.42
C MET A 1 -23.18 25.12 18.93
N ASN A 2 -23.34 24.71 17.70
CA ASN A 2 -22.44 23.75 17.06
C ASN A 2 -21.26 24.51 16.47
N THR A 3 -20.10 24.39 17.07
CA THR A 3 -18.85 24.87 16.49
C THR A 3 -18.20 23.71 15.74
N SER A 4 -18.41 23.64 14.44
CA SER A 4 -17.63 22.77 13.55
C SER A 4 -16.19 23.28 13.50
N ILE A 5 -15.27 22.46 13.97
CA ILE A 5 -13.82 22.74 13.86
C ILE A 5 -13.38 22.41 12.44
N SER A 6 -12.89 23.39 11.69
CA SER A 6 -12.40 23.16 10.33
C SER A 6 -11.07 22.37 10.37
N ARG A 7 -10.81 21.53 9.33
CA ARG A 7 -9.56 20.77 9.13
C ARG A 7 -8.29 21.60 9.40
N ARG A 8 -8.33 22.90 9.11
CA ARG A 8 -7.20 23.82 9.31
C ARG A 8 -6.97 24.20 10.78
N GLN A 9 -7.97 24.04 11.66
CA GLN A 9 -7.85 24.29 13.09
C GLN A 9 -7.41 23.04 13.85
N PHE A 10 -7.76 21.87 13.34
CA PHE A 10 -7.30 20.57 13.88
C PHE A 10 -5.79 20.40 13.70
N LEU A 11 -5.24 20.73 12.52
CA LEU A 11 -3.79 20.67 12.24
C LEU A 11 -2.93 21.67 13.03
N LYS A 12 -3.52 22.68 13.66
CA LYS A 12 -2.80 23.63 14.52
C LYS A 12 -2.81 23.27 16.01
N ALA A 13 -3.68 22.34 16.42
CA ALA A 13 -3.82 21.94 17.83
C ALA A 13 -2.99 20.69 18.18
N SER A 14 -2.65 19.84 17.21
CA SER A 14 -1.86 18.62 17.40
C SER A 14 -0.33 18.81 17.38
N GLY A 15 0.15 20.00 17.12
CA GLY A 15 1.59 20.32 17.03
C GLY A 15 2.30 20.65 18.35
N LEU A 16 1.71 20.44 19.54
CA LEU A 16 2.28 20.95 20.80
C LEU A 16 2.28 19.97 22.00
N ALA A 17 2.08 18.68 21.77
CA ALA A 17 1.98 17.73 22.90
C ALA A 17 2.86 16.47 22.84
N ALA A 18 3.77 16.33 21.87
CA ALA A 18 4.64 15.15 21.74
C ALA A 18 6.14 15.46 21.73
N ALA A 19 6.59 16.49 22.44
CA ALA A 19 8.00 16.78 22.61
C ALA A 19 8.40 16.60 24.07
N GLY A 20 8.67 15.37 24.50
CA GLY A 20 9.21 15.21 25.85
C GLY A 20 9.21 13.81 26.41
N ALA A 21 9.96 12.87 25.88
CA ALA A 21 10.38 11.71 26.68
C ALA A 21 11.57 10.87 26.15
N CYS A 22 12.19 11.14 25.02
CA CYS A 22 13.32 10.29 24.55
C CYS A 22 14.66 11.01 24.33
N ALA A 23 14.89 12.21 24.91
CA ALA A 23 16.15 12.94 24.79
C ALA A 23 16.91 13.05 26.13
N ALA A 24 17.22 11.94 26.78
CA ALA A 24 18.04 11.93 28.00
C ALA A 24 19.03 10.77 28.00
N GLY A 25 19.95 10.73 27.08
CA GLY A 25 20.97 9.67 27.11
C GLY A 25 22.21 9.84 26.26
N LEU A 26 22.58 11.02 25.76
CA LEU A 26 23.89 11.19 25.09
C LEU A 26 24.38 12.63 25.10
N LEU A 27 24.68 13.20 26.28
CA LEU A 27 25.50 14.41 26.37
C LEU A 27 26.35 14.36 27.65
N THR A 28 27.49 13.68 27.59
CA THR A 28 28.63 14.00 28.46
C THR A 28 29.93 13.80 27.68
N GLY A 29 30.67 14.89 27.43
CA GLY A 29 32.05 14.73 27.10
C GLY A 29 32.71 15.79 26.19
N CYS A 30 33.15 16.88 26.80
CA CYS A 30 34.37 17.61 26.51
C CYS A 30 34.48 18.65 25.39
N ALA A 31 34.56 19.86 25.83
CA ALA A 31 35.14 21.01 25.10
C ALA A 31 36.60 20.80 24.70
N GLY A 32 36.93 21.10 23.46
CA GLY A 32 38.31 21.18 22.95
C GLY A 32 38.32 21.70 21.52
N SER A 33 38.70 22.97 21.36
CA SER A 33 38.82 23.64 20.07
C SER A 33 39.94 23.05 19.20
N SER A 34 39.64 22.63 17.97
CA SER A 34 40.58 22.78 16.84
C SER A 34 39.84 22.57 15.51
N SER A 35 40.05 23.49 14.61
CA SER A 35 39.65 23.48 13.22
C SER A 35 40.23 22.28 12.48
N GLY A 36 39.34 21.43 11.90
CA GLY A 36 39.72 20.33 11.04
C GLY A 36 38.52 19.87 10.25
N SER A 37 38.69 19.74 8.96
CA SER A 37 37.74 19.31 7.95
C SER A 37 36.84 18.16 8.42
N ALA A 38 35.52 18.33 8.27
CA ALA A 38 34.55 17.27 8.50
C ALA A 38 34.63 16.25 7.36
N SER A 39 35.51 15.25 7.53
CA SER A 39 35.32 13.96 6.88
C SER A 39 34.31 13.21 7.71
N GLY A 40 33.15 12.87 7.10
CA GLY A 40 32.09 12.07 7.74
C GLY A 40 32.69 10.78 8.30
N ALA A 41 32.69 10.67 9.62
CA ALA A 41 33.02 9.44 10.28
C ALA A 41 31.83 8.49 10.10
N ALA A 42 31.96 7.54 9.18
CA ALA A 42 31.14 6.35 9.20
C ALA A 42 31.26 5.72 10.59
N SER A 43 30.17 5.64 11.32
CA SER A 43 30.07 4.92 12.58
C SER A 43 30.38 3.46 12.28
N SER A 44 31.46 2.95 12.83
CA SER A 44 31.85 1.55 12.76
C SER A 44 30.99 0.68 13.67
N GLY A 45 29.72 0.54 13.32
CA GLY A 45 28.91 -0.61 13.69
C GLY A 45 29.10 -1.66 12.59
N SER A 46 29.37 -2.90 12.95
CA SER A 46 29.69 -4.00 12.02
C SER A 46 28.47 -4.53 11.26
N GLY A 47 27.40 -3.77 11.07
CA GLY A 47 26.19 -4.14 10.37
C GLY A 47 26.15 -3.55 8.95
N SER A 48 25.53 -4.28 8.01
CA SER A 48 25.27 -3.81 6.64
C SER A 48 24.10 -2.82 6.64
N SER A 49 24.25 -1.71 5.93
CA SER A 49 23.20 -0.70 5.80
C SER A 49 22.84 -0.48 4.32
N TYR A 50 21.58 -0.14 4.08
CA TYR A 50 21.07 0.22 2.78
C TYR A 50 20.27 1.52 2.90
N THR A 51 20.74 2.55 2.21
CA THR A 51 20.18 3.92 2.32
C THR A 51 19.64 4.36 0.98
N ILE A 52 18.37 4.77 0.94
CA ILE A 52 17.68 5.27 -0.25
C ILE A 52 16.90 6.56 0.05
N LEU A 53 16.53 7.29 -1.00
CA LEU A 53 15.71 8.48 -0.88
C LEU A 53 14.23 8.21 -1.14
N TYR A 54 13.36 9.07 -0.58
CA TYR A 54 11.97 9.21 -0.99
C TYR A 54 11.62 10.70 -1.09
N ASP A 55 10.64 11.07 -1.94
CA ASP A 55 10.38 12.46 -2.34
C ASP A 55 8.99 12.99 -2.00
N SER A 56 8.12 12.15 -1.48
CA SER A 56 6.74 12.52 -1.18
C SER A 56 6.34 12.09 0.23
N GLN A 57 5.44 12.85 0.85
CA GLN A 57 4.92 12.53 2.17
C GLN A 57 3.93 11.38 2.08
N PRO A 58 4.10 10.28 2.82
CA PRO A 58 3.05 9.27 2.95
C PRO A 58 1.85 9.85 3.72
N ALA A 59 0.65 9.47 3.32
CA ALA A 59 -0.57 9.84 4.03
C ALA A 59 -0.73 9.00 5.30
N THR A 60 -0.26 7.76 5.28
CA THR A 60 -0.31 6.80 6.37
C THR A 60 0.80 5.77 6.22
N LEU A 61 1.11 5.02 7.28
CA LEU A 61 1.88 3.78 7.20
C LEU A 61 0.98 2.55 7.40
N ASN A 62 -0.34 2.78 7.57
CA ASN A 62 -1.31 1.72 7.80
C ASN A 62 -1.44 0.85 6.53
N TYR A 63 -0.70 -0.25 6.53
CA TYR A 63 -0.63 -1.19 5.42
C TYR A 63 -1.96 -1.87 5.12
N LEU A 64 -2.86 -2.02 6.11
CA LEU A 64 -4.18 -2.62 5.90
C LEU A 64 -5.14 -1.72 5.11
N THR A 65 -4.91 -0.40 5.11
CA THR A 65 -5.86 0.56 4.51
C THR A 65 -5.31 1.29 3.30
N THR A 66 -3.99 1.32 3.11
CA THR A 66 -3.36 2.05 2.01
C THR A 66 -3.51 1.34 0.65
N GLY A 67 -3.41 2.14 -0.42
CA GLY A 67 -3.35 1.67 -1.81
C GLY A 67 -2.18 2.27 -2.59
N THR A 68 -1.18 2.90 -1.93
CA THR A 68 -0.08 3.61 -2.59
C THR A 68 1.27 2.95 -2.35
N ASP A 69 2.13 2.89 -3.37
CA ASP A 69 3.44 2.23 -3.33
C ASP A 69 4.33 2.70 -2.17
N LEU A 70 4.36 4.01 -1.92
CA LEU A 70 5.21 4.58 -0.88
C LEU A 70 4.84 4.05 0.51
N GLU A 71 3.56 3.89 0.76
CA GLU A 71 3.00 3.47 2.05
C GLU A 71 3.05 1.95 2.23
N MET A 72 3.02 1.18 1.12
CA MET A 72 3.13 -0.28 1.14
C MET A 72 4.49 -0.79 1.63
N VAL A 73 5.50 0.06 1.69
CA VAL A 73 6.87 -0.33 2.08
C VAL A 73 6.91 -0.95 3.47
N VAL A 74 6.08 -0.47 4.41
CA VAL A 74 6.05 -1.02 5.77
C VAL A 74 5.47 -2.44 5.76
N GLY A 75 4.29 -2.64 5.16
CA GLY A 75 3.72 -3.99 5.00
C GLY A 75 4.73 -4.93 4.35
N ALA A 76 5.21 -4.59 3.16
CA ALA A 76 6.09 -5.45 2.35
C ALA A 76 7.44 -5.83 3.01
N ASN A 77 7.92 -5.11 4.02
CA ASN A 77 9.20 -5.39 4.68
C ASN A 77 9.06 -5.80 6.15
N CYS A 78 7.99 -5.34 6.80
CA CYS A 78 7.83 -5.51 8.25
C CYS A 78 6.77 -6.53 8.62
N VAL A 79 5.96 -6.99 7.65
CA VAL A 79 4.89 -7.98 7.89
C VAL A 79 4.98 -9.08 6.85
N ASP A 80 5.04 -10.32 7.29
CA ASP A 80 5.04 -11.47 6.40
C ASP A 80 3.60 -11.91 6.08
N THR A 81 3.41 -12.37 4.85
CA THR A 81 2.14 -12.91 4.36
C THR A 81 2.05 -14.44 4.56
N LEU A 82 0.88 -15.03 4.34
CA LEU A 82 0.70 -16.49 4.38
C LEU A 82 1.61 -17.21 3.38
N VAL A 83 1.69 -16.66 2.18
CA VAL A 83 2.52 -17.15 1.06
C VAL A 83 3.23 -15.99 0.41
N GLU A 84 4.37 -16.21 -0.19
CA GLU A 84 5.16 -15.17 -0.83
C GLU A 84 5.74 -15.62 -2.18
N TYR A 85 6.26 -14.68 -2.96
CA TYR A 85 6.99 -14.99 -4.18
C TYR A 85 8.49 -14.89 -3.95
N ASP A 86 9.24 -15.87 -4.43
CA ASP A 86 10.69 -15.78 -4.48
C ASP A 86 11.16 -14.80 -5.59
N ASN A 87 12.47 -14.57 -5.65
CA ASN A 87 13.09 -13.67 -6.65
C ASN A 87 12.95 -14.13 -8.11
N LYS A 88 12.33 -15.29 -8.36
CA LYS A 88 12.02 -15.83 -9.70
C LYS A 88 10.53 -15.79 -10.00
N GLY A 89 9.73 -15.30 -9.07
CA GLY A 89 8.27 -15.26 -9.18
C GLY A 89 7.61 -16.62 -8.92
N VAL A 90 8.29 -17.52 -8.21
CA VAL A 90 7.71 -18.79 -7.80
C VAL A 90 7.12 -18.62 -6.39
N MET A 91 5.85 -19.02 -6.25
CA MET A 91 5.18 -18.98 -4.96
C MET A 91 5.77 -20.00 -4.00
N ARG A 92 5.95 -19.60 -2.75
CA ARG A 92 6.50 -20.41 -1.67
C ARG A 92 5.79 -20.12 -0.34
N GLU A 93 6.17 -20.87 0.65
CA GLU A 93 5.73 -20.73 2.04
C GLU A 93 6.20 -19.39 2.62
N GLY A 94 5.26 -18.66 3.24
CA GLY A 94 5.52 -17.53 4.12
C GLY A 94 5.21 -17.92 5.55
N LEU A 95 4.26 -17.26 6.23
CA LEU A 95 3.78 -17.66 7.55
C LEU A 95 3.04 -19.00 7.53
N ALA A 96 2.45 -19.40 6.41
CA ALA A 96 1.91 -20.74 6.24
C ALA A 96 3.00 -21.72 5.75
N THR A 97 3.14 -22.86 6.42
CA THR A 97 4.05 -23.95 6.05
C THR A 97 3.40 -24.97 5.12
N SER A 98 2.09 -24.95 5.02
CA SER A 98 1.30 -25.77 4.09
C SER A 98 -0.12 -25.25 4.01
N TRP A 99 -0.82 -25.66 2.94
CA TRP A 99 -2.24 -25.33 2.76
C TRP A 99 -2.95 -26.41 1.96
N ASP A 100 -4.25 -26.51 2.20
CA ASP A 100 -5.14 -27.45 1.57
C ASP A 100 -6.35 -26.72 0.97
N TRP A 101 -6.86 -27.22 -0.16
CA TRP A 101 -8.06 -26.71 -0.82
C TRP A 101 -9.17 -27.76 -0.82
N ASP A 102 -10.33 -27.42 -0.28
CA ASP A 102 -11.56 -28.21 -0.39
C ASP A 102 -12.53 -27.56 -1.39
N ALA A 103 -12.63 -28.14 -2.57
CA ALA A 103 -13.49 -27.65 -3.64
C ALA A 103 -15.00 -27.83 -3.36
N ASP A 104 -15.38 -28.74 -2.48
CA ASP A 104 -16.80 -28.98 -2.13
C ASP A 104 -17.33 -27.88 -1.21
N THR A 105 -16.48 -27.37 -0.33
CA THR A 105 -16.82 -26.29 0.62
C THR A 105 -16.24 -24.92 0.22
N LEU A 106 -15.47 -24.84 -0.88
CA LEU A 106 -14.76 -23.65 -1.33
C LEU A 106 -13.84 -23.08 -0.25
N THR A 107 -13.18 -23.94 0.53
CA THR A 107 -12.41 -23.54 1.71
C THR A 107 -10.95 -23.88 1.55
N TRP A 108 -10.10 -22.88 1.76
CA TRP A 108 -8.66 -23.00 1.98
C TRP A 108 -8.39 -23.17 3.46
N THR A 109 -7.49 -24.09 3.81
CA THR A 109 -6.95 -24.27 5.17
C THR A 109 -5.46 -24.05 5.15
N PHE A 110 -4.95 -23.13 6.00
CA PHE A 110 -3.53 -22.80 6.13
C PHE A 110 -3.01 -23.25 7.49
N HIS A 111 -1.82 -23.85 7.51
CA HIS A 111 -1.12 -24.26 8.73
C HIS A 111 0.06 -23.34 8.97
N LEU A 112 0.01 -22.57 10.06
CA LEU A 112 0.98 -21.53 10.38
C LEU A 112 2.21 -22.08 11.08
N ARG A 113 3.36 -21.45 10.85
CA ARG A 113 4.57 -21.64 11.62
C ARG A 113 4.54 -20.87 12.93
N GLU A 114 5.44 -21.22 13.84
CA GLU A 114 5.78 -20.38 14.98
C GLU A 114 6.50 -19.13 14.49
N GLU A 115 5.99 -17.95 14.82
CA GLU A 115 6.56 -16.65 14.51
C GLU A 115 6.14 -15.66 15.60
N ASN A 116 6.86 -14.55 15.77
CA ASN A 116 6.59 -13.56 16.81
C ASN A 116 6.35 -12.17 16.26
N TRP A 117 5.43 -11.46 16.89
CA TRP A 117 5.35 -10.00 16.78
C TRP A 117 6.45 -9.34 17.59
N VAL A 118 7.14 -8.38 17.00
CA VAL A 118 8.11 -7.51 17.66
C VAL A 118 7.67 -6.06 17.60
N ASP A 119 8.04 -5.27 18.61
CA ASP A 119 7.78 -3.83 18.66
C ASP A 119 8.87 -3.02 17.92
N CYS A 120 8.78 -1.69 17.99
CA CYS A 120 9.75 -0.78 17.37
C CYS A 120 11.17 -0.84 17.97
N ASN A 121 11.37 -1.54 19.09
CA ASN A 121 12.68 -1.80 19.69
C ASN A 121 13.23 -3.17 19.26
N GLY A 122 12.43 -3.98 18.55
CA GLY A 122 12.75 -5.37 18.21
C GLY A 122 12.56 -6.33 19.39
N GLU A 123 11.77 -5.93 20.40
CA GLU A 123 11.44 -6.79 21.54
C GLU A 123 10.19 -7.62 21.22
N VAL A 124 10.23 -8.92 21.53
CA VAL A 124 9.09 -9.83 21.33
C VAL A 124 7.91 -9.40 22.19
N VAL A 125 6.76 -9.26 21.54
CA VAL A 125 5.49 -8.85 22.18
C VAL A 125 4.58 -10.05 22.39
N ALA A 126 4.35 -10.85 21.36
CA ALA A 126 3.43 -11.98 21.35
C ALA A 126 3.73 -12.92 20.18
N PRO A 127 3.29 -14.20 20.22
CA PRO A 127 3.29 -15.05 19.04
C PRO A 127 2.28 -14.53 18.00
N VAL A 128 2.61 -14.75 16.72
CA VAL A 128 1.67 -14.58 15.60
C VAL A 128 0.70 -15.75 15.58
N THR A 129 -0.58 -15.48 15.46
CA THR A 129 -1.63 -16.48 15.47
C THR A 129 -2.59 -16.34 14.30
N ALA A 130 -3.39 -17.36 14.04
CA ALA A 130 -4.47 -17.32 13.05
C ALA A 130 -5.50 -16.21 13.36
N GLN A 131 -5.68 -15.86 14.64
CA GLN A 131 -6.58 -14.79 15.06
C GLN A 131 -6.13 -13.42 14.55
N ASP A 132 -4.82 -13.16 14.41
CA ASP A 132 -4.30 -11.88 13.90
C ASP A 132 -4.72 -11.61 12.43
N PHE A 133 -4.90 -12.66 11.63
CA PHE A 133 -5.46 -12.56 10.29
C PHE A 133 -6.96 -12.26 10.29
N VAL A 134 -7.70 -12.84 11.23
CA VAL A 134 -9.14 -12.61 11.41
C VAL A 134 -9.38 -11.15 11.84
N ASP A 135 -8.61 -10.67 12.81
CA ASP A 135 -8.71 -9.31 13.34
C ASP A 135 -8.30 -8.26 12.30
N ALA A 136 -7.23 -8.52 11.54
CA ALA A 136 -6.81 -7.67 10.42
C ALA A 136 -7.90 -7.59 9.33
N LEU A 137 -8.50 -8.71 8.94
CA LEU A 137 -9.56 -8.73 7.94
C LEU A 137 -10.81 -7.98 8.42
N LYS A 138 -11.16 -8.11 9.71
CA LYS A 138 -12.23 -7.34 10.32
C LYS A 138 -11.96 -5.84 10.29
N TYR A 139 -10.72 -5.44 10.56
CA TYR A 139 -10.28 -4.06 10.47
C TYR A 139 -10.44 -3.51 9.04
N VAL A 140 -9.97 -4.24 8.02
CA VAL A 140 -10.12 -3.88 6.60
C VAL A 140 -11.60 -3.75 6.21
N LEU A 141 -12.48 -4.62 6.72
CA LEU A 141 -13.91 -4.62 6.45
C LEU A 141 -14.71 -3.63 7.32
N THR A 142 -14.05 -2.86 8.18
CA THR A 142 -14.70 -1.80 8.97
C THR A 142 -14.73 -0.51 8.15
N PRO A 143 -15.92 -0.01 7.71
CA PRO A 143 -16.00 1.13 6.78
C PRO A 143 -15.35 2.42 7.30
N ASP A 144 -15.30 2.61 8.62
CA ASP A 144 -14.75 3.80 9.26
C ASP A 144 -13.25 3.98 8.97
N TYR A 145 -12.54 2.89 8.69
CA TYR A 145 -11.11 2.92 8.34
C TYR A 145 -10.83 3.14 6.84
N ALA A 146 -11.88 3.13 6.01
CA ALA A 146 -11.84 3.46 4.59
C ALA A 146 -10.71 2.76 3.81
N ALA A 147 -10.55 1.43 4.00
CA ALA A 147 -9.52 0.65 3.34
C ALA A 147 -9.63 0.73 1.81
N SER A 148 -8.60 1.24 1.15
CA SER A 148 -8.59 1.50 -0.30
C SER A 148 -8.76 0.23 -1.14
N ASN A 149 -8.30 -0.90 -0.62
CA ASN A 149 -8.29 -2.19 -1.29
C ASN A 149 -9.35 -3.17 -0.76
N VAL A 150 -10.35 -2.69 -0.02
CA VAL A 150 -11.43 -3.53 0.54
C VAL A 150 -12.12 -4.39 -0.52
N GLY A 151 -12.22 -3.91 -1.76
CA GLY A 151 -12.76 -4.66 -2.90
C GLY A 151 -12.04 -5.99 -3.20
N LEU A 152 -10.76 -6.12 -2.82
CA LEU A 152 -10.02 -7.38 -2.94
C LEU A 152 -10.51 -8.43 -1.92
N VAL A 153 -11.15 -8.01 -0.84
CA VAL A 153 -11.72 -8.90 0.18
C VAL A 153 -13.18 -9.21 -0.13
N THR A 154 -14.00 -8.16 -0.35
CA THR A 154 -15.44 -8.31 -0.58
C THR A 154 -15.76 -9.11 -1.84
N ALA A 155 -14.90 -9.08 -2.86
CA ALA A 155 -15.12 -9.82 -4.10
C ALA A 155 -14.90 -11.34 -3.95
N TYR A 156 -14.09 -11.79 -3.00
CA TYR A 156 -13.64 -13.19 -2.95
C TYR A 156 -14.04 -13.94 -1.69
N ILE A 157 -14.06 -13.30 -0.53
CA ILE A 157 -14.36 -13.94 0.75
C ILE A 157 -15.88 -14.01 0.94
N ALA A 158 -16.38 -15.19 1.23
CA ALA A 158 -17.83 -15.43 1.45
C ALA A 158 -18.34 -14.53 2.59
N GLY A 159 -19.50 -13.90 2.39
CA GLY A 159 -20.15 -13.02 3.37
C GLY A 159 -19.48 -11.67 3.59
N ALA A 160 -18.27 -11.41 3.05
CA ALA A 160 -17.56 -10.15 3.26
C ALA A 160 -18.26 -8.94 2.62
N ASP A 161 -18.84 -9.12 1.42
CA ASP A 161 -19.60 -8.06 0.74
C ASP A 161 -20.87 -7.68 1.52
N ASP A 162 -21.64 -8.69 1.97
CA ASP A 162 -22.85 -8.47 2.77
C ASP A 162 -22.53 -7.77 4.09
N TYR A 163 -21.45 -8.19 4.78
CA TYR A 163 -20.99 -7.56 6.01
C TYR A 163 -20.58 -6.10 5.77
N TYR A 164 -19.73 -5.84 4.80
CA TYR A 164 -19.21 -4.51 4.52
C TYR A 164 -20.34 -3.55 4.11
N ASN A 165 -21.18 -3.95 3.17
CA ASN A 165 -22.30 -3.12 2.69
C ASN A 165 -23.30 -2.83 3.80
N TYR A 166 -23.65 -3.81 4.65
CA TYR A 166 -24.52 -3.57 5.79
C TYR A 166 -23.97 -2.51 6.72
N HIS A 167 -22.66 -2.56 7.05
CA HIS A 167 -22.04 -1.59 7.94
C HIS A 167 -21.88 -0.21 7.29
N VAL A 168 -21.64 -0.12 5.98
CA VAL A 168 -21.69 1.15 5.23
C VAL A 168 -23.07 1.79 5.35
N TYR A 169 -24.14 1.01 5.08
CA TYR A 169 -25.51 1.51 5.14
C TYR A 169 -25.92 1.89 6.56
N LEU A 170 -25.49 1.11 7.55
CA LEU A 170 -25.72 1.42 8.96
C LEU A 170 -25.04 2.74 9.38
N ASN A 171 -23.79 2.97 8.96
CA ASN A 171 -23.08 4.22 9.22
C ASN A 171 -23.79 5.40 8.57
N ASN A 172 -24.21 5.27 7.31
CA ASN A 172 -24.98 6.30 6.62
C ASN A 172 -26.31 6.61 7.33
N ALA A 173 -27.03 5.58 7.79
CA ALA A 173 -28.26 5.76 8.55
C ALA A 173 -28.04 6.48 9.89
N ASN A 174 -26.97 6.12 10.62
CA ASN A 174 -26.64 6.71 11.92
C ASN A 174 -26.17 8.16 11.80
N THR A 175 -25.50 8.52 10.72
CA THR A 175 -24.99 9.87 10.45
C THR A 175 -25.97 10.76 9.69
N GLY A 176 -27.06 10.18 9.17
CA GLY A 176 -28.07 10.90 8.39
C GLY A 176 -27.57 11.38 7.04
N VAL A 177 -26.64 10.63 6.42
CA VAL A 177 -26.14 10.91 5.08
C VAL A 177 -27.26 10.76 4.06
N VAL A 178 -27.27 11.65 3.10
CA VAL A 178 -28.05 11.55 1.86
C VAL A 178 -27.04 11.60 0.72
N ASP A 179 -27.04 10.61 -0.13
CA ASP A 179 -26.12 10.56 -1.27
C ASP A 179 -26.44 11.63 -2.33
N ASP A 180 -25.52 11.91 -3.21
CA ASP A 180 -25.65 12.92 -4.26
C ASP A 180 -26.83 12.64 -5.21
N ASP A 181 -27.21 11.36 -5.38
CA ASP A 181 -28.38 10.95 -6.16
C ASP A 181 -29.70 11.04 -5.38
N GLY A 182 -29.66 11.42 -4.10
CA GLY A 182 -30.82 11.53 -3.23
C GLY A 182 -31.17 10.24 -2.49
N THR A 183 -30.33 9.20 -2.52
CA THR A 183 -30.51 7.98 -1.74
C THR A 183 -30.45 8.27 -0.24
N THR A 184 -31.38 7.74 0.53
CA THR A 184 -31.50 7.91 1.98
C THR A 184 -31.39 6.58 2.70
N TYR A 185 -30.95 6.67 3.97
CA TYR A 185 -30.71 5.50 4.83
C TYR A 185 -31.43 5.70 6.15
N THR A 186 -32.10 4.67 6.64
CA THR A 186 -32.71 4.66 7.97
C THR A 186 -32.46 3.34 8.66
N VAL A 187 -32.39 3.32 9.99
CA VAL A 187 -32.23 2.11 10.79
C VAL A 187 -33.35 2.03 11.83
N ASP A 188 -33.93 0.86 11.99
CA ASP A 188 -34.97 0.60 13.01
C ASP A 188 -34.39 0.09 14.33
N GLY A 189 -35.25 -0.10 15.34
CA GLY A 189 -34.84 -0.56 16.67
C GLY A 189 -34.32 -2.00 16.72
N SER A 190 -34.41 -2.76 15.65
CA SER A 190 -33.87 -4.12 15.50
C SER A 190 -32.54 -4.13 14.71
N GLY A 191 -32.06 -2.97 14.25
CA GLY A 191 -30.86 -2.84 13.45
C GLY A 191 -31.08 -3.07 11.95
N VAL A 192 -32.32 -3.25 11.50
CA VAL A 192 -32.59 -3.39 10.07
C VAL A 192 -32.43 -2.04 9.38
N VAL A 193 -31.53 -1.96 8.41
CA VAL A 193 -31.30 -0.77 7.60
C VAL A 193 -32.19 -0.79 6.37
N THR A 194 -32.84 0.35 6.11
CA THR A 194 -33.61 0.58 4.88
C THR A 194 -32.93 1.62 4.03
N VAL A 195 -32.62 1.25 2.80
CA VAL A 195 -32.03 2.10 1.76
C VAL A 195 -33.11 2.48 0.77
N THR A 196 -33.32 3.76 0.54
CA THR A 196 -34.34 4.28 -0.38
C THR A 196 -33.67 5.18 -1.43
N ALA A 197 -33.49 4.67 -2.62
CA ALA A 197 -33.04 5.46 -3.75
C ALA A 197 -34.25 6.15 -4.42
N PRO A 198 -34.07 7.33 -5.05
CA PRO A 198 -35.10 7.99 -5.83
C PRO A 198 -35.67 7.03 -6.90
N ASP A 199 -36.98 7.06 -7.09
CA ASP A 199 -37.70 6.27 -8.10
C ASP A 199 -37.54 4.74 -7.98
N SER A 200 -37.14 4.23 -6.81
CA SER A 200 -36.99 2.81 -6.52
C SER A 200 -37.78 2.39 -5.28
N ASP A 201 -38.21 1.13 -5.22
CA ASP A 201 -38.77 0.57 -3.99
C ASP A 201 -37.65 0.47 -2.91
N PRO A 202 -37.96 0.76 -1.63
CA PRO A 202 -36.99 0.63 -0.54
C PRO A 202 -36.43 -0.80 -0.42
N ALA A 203 -35.12 -0.94 -0.30
CA ALA A 203 -34.44 -2.20 0.00
C ALA A 203 -34.12 -2.29 1.50
N THR A 204 -34.26 -3.48 2.10
CA THR A 204 -33.96 -3.70 3.52
C THR A 204 -32.82 -4.67 3.70
N TYR A 205 -31.94 -4.37 4.65
CA TYR A 205 -30.75 -5.15 5.00
C TYR A 205 -30.81 -5.52 6.48
N ALA A 206 -30.85 -6.81 6.76
CA ALA A 206 -30.78 -7.33 8.13
C ALA A 206 -29.36 -7.17 8.70
N PRO A 207 -29.20 -7.07 10.03
CA PRO A 207 -27.89 -7.10 10.66
C PRO A 207 -27.03 -8.29 10.21
N VAL A 208 -25.77 -8.01 9.89
CA VAL A 208 -24.77 -9.02 9.53
C VAL A 208 -23.63 -8.92 10.52
N ASP A 209 -23.41 -9.99 11.29
CA ASP A 209 -22.30 -10.11 12.21
C ASP A 209 -21.04 -10.62 11.48
N PHE A 210 -19.85 -10.33 12.03
CA PHE A 210 -18.58 -10.74 11.42
C PHE A 210 -18.43 -12.27 11.34
N ASP A 211 -19.11 -13.01 12.18
CA ASP A 211 -19.13 -14.50 12.14
C ASP A 211 -19.69 -15.06 10.82
N ALA A 212 -20.37 -14.24 10.02
CA ALA A 212 -20.84 -14.61 8.68
C ALA A 212 -19.76 -14.50 7.60
N VAL A 213 -18.63 -13.83 7.91
CA VAL A 213 -17.49 -13.67 7.00
C VAL A 213 -16.67 -14.95 6.96
N GLY A 214 -16.34 -15.41 5.77
CA GLY A 214 -15.64 -16.67 5.53
C GLY A 214 -14.16 -16.66 5.93
N VAL A 215 -13.82 -16.20 7.13
CA VAL A 215 -12.49 -16.29 7.72
C VAL A 215 -12.59 -16.80 9.15
N THR A 216 -11.78 -17.79 9.52
CA THR A 216 -11.85 -18.39 10.87
C THR A 216 -10.48 -18.87 11.35
N ALA A 217 -10.10 -18.45 12.55
CA ALA A 217 -9.02 -19.09 13.31
C ALA A 217 -9.60 -20.35 13.98
N VAL A 218 -9.23 -21.52 13.45
CA VAL A 218 -9.69 -22.81 14.00
C VAL A 218 -8.97 -23.10 15.33
N ASP A 219 -7.70 -22.75 15.37
CA ASP A 219 -6.82 -22.71 16.54
C ASP A 219 -5.71 -21.68 16.26
N ASP A 220 -4.72 -21.56 17.16
CA ASP A 220 -3.65 -20.55 17.06
C ASP A 220 -2.83 -20.69 15.75
N HIS A 221 -2.75 -21.89 15.17
CA HIS A 221 -1.93 -22.19 13.99
C HIS A 221 -2.72 -22.71 12.80
N THR A 222 -4.04 -22.67 12.83
CA THR A 222 -4.90 -23.11 11.73
C THR A 222 -5.89 -22.02 11.34
N LEU A 223 -5.70 -21.48 10.15
CA LEU A 223 -6.57 -20.44 9.55
C LEU A 223 -7.35 -21.04 8.39
N THR A 224 -8.62 -20.66 8.26
CA THR A 224 -9.42 -21.01 7.09
C THR A 224 -9.99 -19.77 6.40
N TYR A 225 -10.02 -19.82 5.05
CA TYR A 225 -10.76 -18.88 4.20
C TYR A 225 -11.77 -19.64 3.36
N THR A 226 -13.05 -19.27 3.47
CA THR A 226 -14.11 -19.75 2.59
C THR A 226 -14.41 -18.73 1.52
N LEU A 227 -14.35 -19.11 0.26
CA LEU A 227 -14.54 -18.23 -0.89
C LEU A 227 -15.99 -18.19 -1.35
N THR A 228 -16.36 -17.12 -2.05
CA THR A 228 -17.65 -16.98 -2.71
C THR A 228 -17.77 -17.91 -3.93
N TYR A 229 -16.66 -18.19 -4.60
CA TYR A 229 -16.54 -19.07 -5.76
C TYR A 229 -15.13 -19.62 -5.88
N ASP A 230 -14.96 -20.68 -6.67
CA ASP A 230 -13.61 -21.22 -6.96
C ASP A 230 -12.77 -20.19 -7.74
N PHE A 231 -11.73 -19.68 -7.09
CA PHE A 231 -10.82 -18.70 -7.66
C PHE A 231 -9.39 -19.24 -7.64
N PRO A 232 -8.86 -19.72 -8.78
CA PRO A 232 -7.51 -20.30 -8.85
C PRO A 232 -6.37 -19.34 -8.49
N GLY A 233 -6.62 -18.02 -8.57
CA GLY A 233 -5.65 -16.97 -8.21
C GLY A 233 -5.63 -16.60 -6.73
N PHE A 234 -6.35 -17.29 -5.84
CA PHE A 234 -6.50 -16.88 -4.45
C PHE A 234 -5.17 -16.81 -3.70
N LEU A 235 -4.28 -17.77 -3.89
CA LEU A 235 -2.95 -17.74 -3.26
C LEU A 235 -2.16 -16.49 -3.65
N SER A 236 -2.24 -16.05 -4.91
CA SER A 236 -1.60 -14.79 -5.34
C SER A 236 -2.22 -13.58 -4.68
N LEU A 237 -3.52 -13.64 -4.38
CA LEU A 237 -4.24 -12.56 -3.71
C LEU A 237 -3.77 -12.38 -2.26
N LEU A 238 -3.36 -13.47 -1.59
CA LEU A 238 -2.85 -13.46 -0.22
C LEU A 238 -1.51 -12.73 -0.05
N CYS A 239 -0.83 -12.38 -1.14
CA CYS A 239 0.37 -11.55 -1.13
C CYS A 239 0.06 -10.04 -1.12
N TYR A 240 -1.23 -9.63 -1.05
CA TYR A 240 -1.64 -8.24 -1.01
C TYR A 240 -1.95 -7.79 0.43
N LEU A 241 -1.65 -6.54 0.72
CA LEU A 241 -1.76 -5.92 2.05
C LEU A 241 -3.06 -6.19 2.83
N PRO A 242 -4.27 -6.18 2.22
CA PRO A 242 -5.50 -6.46 2.96
C PRO A 242 -5.60 -7.86 3.58
N TYR A 243 -4.69 -8.77 3.21
CA TYR A 243 -4.60 -10.12 3.73
C TYR A 243 -3.40 -10.33 4.68
N GLU A 244 -2.60 -9.28 4.92
CA GLU A 244 -1.55 -9.32 5.92
C GLU A 244 -2.15 -9.40 7.34
N PRO A 245 -1.51 -10.10 8.27
CA PRO A 245 -1.95 -10.14 9.65
C PRO A 245 -1.64 -8.81 10.36
N ALA A 246 -2.33 -8.58 11.46
CA ALA A 246 -1.99 -7.51 12.39
C ALA A 246 -2.31 -7.95 13.81
N TYR A 247 -1.47 -7.56 14.78
CA TYR A 247 -1.66 -7.90 16.17
C TYR A 247 -2.99 -7.33 16.69
N GLY A 248 -3.97 -8.19 16.91
CA GLY A 248 -5.35 -7.82 17.24
C GLY A 248 -5.47 -6.86 18.44
N PRO A 249 -4.80 -7.09 19.57
CA PRO A 249 -4.83 -6.17 20.71
C PRO A 249 -4.33 -4.76 20.38
N LEU A 250 -3.33 -4.62 19.48
CA LEU A 250 -2.86 -3.30 19.03
C LEU A 250 -3.90 -2.61 18.15
N LEU A 251 -4.56 -3.33 17.24
CA LEU A 251 -5.67 -2.80 16.45
C LEU A 251 -6.80 -2.26 17.33
N GLU A 252 -7.16 -3.01 18.38
CA GLU A 252 -8.22 -2.60 19.33
C GLU A 252 -7.80 -1.37 20.15
N GLU A 253 -6.54 -1.31 20.61
CA GLU A 253 -6.02 -0.18 21.39
C GLU A 253 -5.89 1.09 20.57
N THR A 254 -5.42 1.00 19.33
CA THR A 254 -5.04 2.16 18.52
C THR A 254 -6.13 2.63 17.56
N GLY A 255 -7.00 1.75 17.11
CA GLY A 255 -8.08 2.08 16.16
C GLY A 255 -7.56 2.76 14.89
N ASP A 256 -7.98 4.01 14.67
CA ASP A 256 -7.54 4.84 13.53
C ASP A 256 -6.08 5.32 13.61
N GLN A 257 -5.44 5.14 14.77
CA GLN A 257 -4.02 5.44 14.98
C GLN A 257 -3.10 4.24 14.72
N PHE A 258 -3.65 3.09 14.32
CA PHE A 258 -2.85 1.93 13.94
C PHE A 258 -1.88 2.29 12.81
N ALA A 259 -0.61 1.90 12.98
CA ALA A 259 0.48 2.14 12.02
C ALA A 259 0.58 3.62 11.54
N THR A 260 0.43 4.57 12.46
CA THR A 260 0.72 5.99 12.20
C THR A 260 2.09 6.43 12.73
N SER A 261 2.72 5.59 13.55
CA SER A 261 4.08 5.78 14.08
C SER A 261 4.78 4.43 14.25
N ALA A 262 6.06 4.44 14.60
CA ALA A 262 6.80 3.20 14.89
C ALA A 262 6.23 2.47 16.11
N GLU A 263 5.76 3.18 17.13
CA GLU A 263 5.20 2.61 18.35
C GLU A 263 3.83 1.93 18.11
N THR A 264 3.09 2.37 17.09
CA THR A 264 1.79 1.80 16.72
C THR A 264 1.88 0.82 15.55
N THR A 265 3.12 0.35 15.24
CA THR A 265 3.39 -0.61 14.18
C THR A 265 4.21 -1.77 14.74
N TYR A 266 3.56 -2.93 14.94
CA TYR A 266 4.30 -4.16 15.25
C TYR A 266 4.62 -4.91 13.97
N SER A 267 5.67 -5.72 14.03
CA SER A 267 6.25 -6.37 12.87
C SER A 267 6.46 -7.85 13.11
N CYS A 268 6.22 -8.68 12.11
CA CYS A 268 6.57 -10.11 12.10
C CYS A 268 7.39 -10.52 10.87
N GLY A 269 7.68 -9.56 9.97
CA GLY A 269 8.45 -9.78 8.76
C GLY A 269 9.97 -9.68 8.95
N ALA A 270 10.69 -9.66 7.84
CA ALA A 270 12.16 -9.63 7.80
C ALA A 270 12.79 -8.43 8.53
N PHE A 271 12.04 -7.33 8.63
CA PHE A 271 12.45 -6.10 9.31
C PHE A 271 11.36 -5.65 10.29
N TYR A 272 11.75 -4.79 11.23
CA TYR A 272 10.81 -4.03 12.05
C TYR A 272 11.02 -2.53 11.87
N LEU A 273 9.95 -1.75 12.00
CA LEU A 273 10.00 -0.29 11.89
C LEU A 273 10.55 0.29 13.19
N ALA A 274 11.85 0.58 13.21
CA ALA A 274 12.54 1.07 14.41
C ALA A 274 12.32 2.57 14.65
N ALA A 275 12.10 3.37 13.60
CA ALA A 275 11.81 4.79 13.70
C ALA A 275 11.08 5.29 12.45
N TYR A 276 10.20 6.25 12.64
CA TYR A 276 9.53 6.99 11.59
C TYR A 276 9.36 8.45 11.99
N GLU A 277 9.99 9.33 11.21
CA GLU A 277 9.83 10.77 11.31
C GLU A 277 9.36 11.30 9.95
N SER A 278 8.12 11.79 9.90
CA SER A 278 7.51 12.27 8.66
C SER A 278 8.33 13.37 8.00
N LEU A 279 8.59 13.24 6.70
CA LEU A 279 9.44 14.14 5.90
C LEU A 279 10.90 14.25 6.41
N GLU A 280 11.37 13.25 7.13
CA GLU A 280 12.75 13.16 7.58
C GLU A 280 13.33 11.78 7.28
N THR A 281 12.98 10.75 8.06
CA THR A 281 13.56 9.43 7.91
C THR A 281 12.66 8.30 8.37
N TRP A 282 12.79 7.14 7.72
CA TRP A 282 12.29 5.85 8.18
C TRP A 282 13.48 4.94 8.40
N VAL A 283 13.50 4.25 9.50
CA VAL A 283 14.54 3.28 9.81
C VAL A 283 13.89 1.94 10.08
N MET A 284 14.18 0.98 9.22
CA MET A 284 13.81 -0.42 9.42
C MET A 284 15.07 -1.20 9.79
N LYS A 285 14.97 -2.07 10.79
CA LYS A 285 16.07 -2.93 11.23
C LYS A 285 15.70 -4.37 11.06
N LYS A 286 16.70 -5.20 10.77
CA LYS A 286 16.55 -6.64 10.67
C LYS A 286 15.86 -7.21 11.92
N ASN A 287 14.82 -8.00 11.69
CA ASN A 287 14.12 -8.72 12.73
C ASN A 287 14.87 -10.05 13.02
N PRO A 288 15.54 -10.19 14.16
CA PRO A 288 16.26 -11.42 14.47
C PRO A 288 15.33 -12.60 14.83
N GLU A 289 14.07 -12.31 15.14
CA GLU A 289 13.04 -13.32 15.49
C GLU A 289 12.34 -13.89 14.26
N ASN A 290 12.50 -13.28 13.08
CA ASN A 290 11.88 -13.75 11.85
C ASN A 290 12.41 -15.13 11.44
N TYR A 291 11.53 -16.01 10.97
CA TYR A 291 11.86 -17.39 10.59
C TYR A 291 12.95 -17.50 9.52
N ASP A 292 13.11 -16.50 8.66
CA ASP A 292 14.10 -16.45 7.57
C ASP A 292 15.27 -15.48 7.87
N ALA A 293 15.45 -15.07 9.11
CA ALA A 293 16.47 -14.10 9.52
C ALA A 293 17.88 -14.42 9.03
N ASP A 294 18.23 -15.70 8.94
CA ASP A 294 19.55 -16.14 8.46
C ASP A 294 19.81 -15.77 6.99
N ASN A 295 18.78 -15.54 6.19
CA ASN A 295 18.85 -15.14 4.79
C ASN A 295 18.68 -13.63 4.59
N VAL A 296 18.48 -12.86 5.65
CA VAL A 296 18.44 -11.39 5.61
C VAL A 296 19.85 -10.83 5.84
N PHE A 297 20.44 -10.24 4.80
CA PHE A 297 21.85 -9.78 4.80
C PHE A 297 22.01 -8.29 5.06
N ILE A 298 20.92 -7.53 5.09
CA ILE A 298 20.89 -6.10 5.41
C ILE A 298 20.42 -5.95 6.86
N ASP A 299 21.23 -5.27 7.69
CA ASP A 299 20.88 -5.06 9.09
C ASP A 299 20.01 -3.80 9.29
N THR A 300 20.16 -2.80 8.42
CA THR A 300 19.41 -1.55 8.53
C THR A 300 19.07 -1.01 7.15
N ILE A 301 17.80 -0.69 6.94
CA ILE A 301 17.32 0.07 5.78
C ILE A 301 16.94 1.47 6.27
N SER A 302 17.54 2.51 5.65
CA SER A 302 17.23 3.91 5.93
C SER A 302 16.62 4.56 4.69
N ARG A 303 15.43 5.13 4.83
CA ARG A 303 14.80 5.95 3.79
C ARG A 303 14.84 7.40 4.24
N ILE A 304 15.47 8.25 3.46
CA ILE A 304 15.70 9.67 3.80
C ILE A 304 14.84 10.53 2.88
N TYR A 305 14.09 11.46 3.47
CA TYR A 305 13.30 12.39 2.68
C TYR A 305 14.17 13.38 1.93
N ASN A 306 13.89 13.54 0.65
CA ASN A 306 14.46 14.58 -0.19
C ASN A 306 13.46 14.96 -1.30
N ALA A 307 12.86 16.15 -1.20
CA ALA A 307 11.88 16.61 -2.18
C ALA A 307 12.40 16.64 -3.63
N GLU A 308 13.73 16.66 -3.79
CA GLU A 308 14.41 16.64 -5.10
C GLU A 308 15.24 15.35 -5.28
N ALA A 309 14.74 14.21 -4.77
CA ALA A 309 15.45 12.93 -4.78
C ALA A 309 15.94 12.53 -6.17
N SER A 310 15.13 12.74 -7.20
CA SER A 310 15.47 12.43 -8.60
C SER A 310 16.64 13.25 -9.14
N VAL A 311 16.86 14.48 -8.62
CA VAL A 311 17.94 15.40 -9.02
C VAL A 311 19.17 15.20 -8.15
N ASN A 312 18.96 15.09 -6.82
CA ASN A 312 20.06 15.00 -5.85
C ASN A 312 20.63 13.60 -5.75
N GLY A 313 19.81 12.56 -5.94
CA GLY A 313 20.19 11.15 -5.78
C GLY A 313 21.43 10.75 -6.56
N PRO A 314 21.51 11.02 -7.89
CA PRO A 314 22.69 10.69 -8.67
C PRO A 314 24.01 11.28 -8.12
N GLU A 315 23.99 12.49 -7.61
CA GLU A 315 25.19 13.11 -7.02
C GLU A 315 25.49 12.55 -5.61
N MET A 316 24.48 12.14 -4.85
CA MET A 316 24.66 11.49 -3.54
C MET A 316 25.26 10.08 -3.70
N ILE A 317 24.89 9.32 -4.73
CA ILE A 317 25.54 8.04 -5.09
C ILE A 317 27.03 8.24 -5.33
N LYS A 318 27.43 9.23 -6.14
CA LYS A 318 28.84 9.51 -6.41
C LYS A 318 29.65 9.82 -5.14
N ARG A 319 28.99 10.37 -4.12
CA ARG A 319 29.63 10.69 -2.83
C ARG A 319 29.55 9.52 -1.83
N GLY A 320 28.85 8.43 -2.19
CA GLY A 320 28.64 7.28 -1.29
C GLY A 320 27.73 7.60 -0.10
N GLU A 321 26.80 8.52 -0.25
CA GLU A 321 25.87 8.95 0.81
C GLU A 321 24.60 8.08 0.82
N ILE A 322 24.25 7.48 -0.33
CA ILE A 322 23.12 6.56 -0.51
C ILE A 322 23.55 5.39 -1.40
N ASP A 323 22.76 4.33 -1.40
CA ASP A 323 23.08 3.06 -2.08
C ASP A 323 22.32 2.87 -3.39
N GLU A 324 21.21 3.60 -3.60
CA GLU A 324 20.41 3.53 -4.82
C GLU A 324 19.85 4.90 -5.21
N ALA A 325 19.84 5.17 -6.51
CA ALA A 325 19.14 6.30 -7.11
C ALA A 325 18.74 6.01 -8.56
N THR A 326 17.64 6.61 -9.00
CA THR A 326 17.23 6.55 -10.40
C THR A 326 18.03 7.55 -11.24
N ILE A 327 18.62 7.09 -12.34
CA ILE A 327 19.31 7.92 -13.32
C ILE A 327 18.33 8.34 -14.41
N GLY A 328 18.04 9.64 -14.48
CA GLY A 328 17.16 10.20 -15.52
C GLY A 328 17.77 10.10 -16.92
N SER A 329 16.91 10.01 -17.93
CA SER A 329 17.33 9.92 -19.33
C SER A 329 18.15 11.12 -19.82
N ASP A 330 18.01 12.27 -19.18
CA ASP A 330 18.72 13.51 -19.49
C ASP A 330 20.20 13.46 -19.08
N ILE A 331 20.57 12.65 -18.09
CA ILE A 331 21.96 12.48 -17.62
C ILE A 331 22.55 11.10 -17.93
N LEU A 332 21.76 10.14 -18.38
CA LEU A 332 22.16 8.76 -18.60
C LEU A 332 23.39 8.63 -19.50
N ASP A 333 23.40 9.30 -20.67
CA ASP A 333 24.51 9.25 -21.60
C ASP A 333 25.83 9.74 -20.97
N SER A 334 25.77 10.77 -20.12
CA SER A 334 26.94 11.28 -19.41
C SER A 334 27.46 10.27 -18.39
N TRP A 335 26.55 9.57 -17.68
CA TRP A 335 26.90 8.55 -16.71
C TRP A 335 27.52 7.31 -17.37
N LEU A 336 26.99 6.86 -18.52
CA LEU A 336 27.50 5.72 -19.28
C LEU A 336 28.85 6.02 -19.96
N SER A 337 29.14 7.30 -20.23
CA SER A 337 30.39 7.73 -20.87
C SER A 337 31.53 8.01 -19.89
N ASP A 338 31.24 8.17 -18.61
CA ASP A 338 32.21 8.46 -17.57
C ASP A 338 32.71 7.17 -16.92
N ASP A 339 34.03 6.94 -16.98
CA ASP A 339 34.69 5.75 -16.44
C ASP A 339 34.47 5.57 -14.92
N THR A 340 34.08 6.62 -14.19
CA THR A 340 33.83 6.57 -12.74
C THR A 340 32.41 6.17 -12.40
N THR A 341 31.46 6.33 -13.30
CA THR A 341 30.02 6.08 -13.06
C THR A 341 29.40 4.98 -13.90
N LYS A 342 29.97 4.66 -15.08
CA LYS A 342 29.39 3.68 -15.99
C LYS A 342 29.11 2.31 -15.36
N ASP A 343 30.00 1.85 -14.49
CA ASP A 343 29.88 0.56 -13.81
C ASP A 343 28.89 0.59 -12.62
N MET A 344 28.41 1.78 -12.24
CA MET A 344 27.36 1.95 -11.23
C MET A 344 25.95 1.86 -11.82
N VAL A 345 25.82 2.00 -13.16
CA VAL A 345 24.52 1.98 -13.83
C VAL A 345 24.09 0.55 -14.09
N SER A 346 22.96 0.15 -13.53
CA SER A 346 22.26 -1.08 -13.90
C SER A 346 21.00 -0.73 -14.68
N MET A 347 20.68 -1.53 -15.68
CA MET A 347 19.42 -1.36 -16.39
C MET A 347 18.27 -1.90 -15.52
N ASP A 348 17.23 -1.11 -15.39
CA ASP A 348 15.98 -1.59 -14.79
C ASP A 348 15.48 -2.83 -15.53
N ARG A 349 15.03 -3.80 -14.77
CA ARG A 349 14.28 -4.91 -15.36
C ARG A 349 12.95 -4.36 -15.86
N PRO A 350 12.50 -4.74 -17.08
CA PRO A 350 11.17 -4.39 -17.53
C PRO A 350 10.15 -4.84 -16.48
N ASN A 351 9.34 -3.91 -16.00
CA ASN A 351 8.20 -4.28 -15.15
C ASN A 351 7.17 -4.97 -16.05
N THR A 352 7.13 -6.30 -15.99
CA THR A 352 6.27 -7.13 -16.83
C THR A 352 4.87 -7.29 -16.26
N ASN A 353 4.63 -6.75 -15.04
CA ASN A 353 3.34 -6.86 -14.34
C ASN A 353 2.39 -5.71 -14.68
N TYR A 354 2.88 -4.63 -15.27
CA TYR A 354 2.08 -3.46 -15.59
C TYR A 354 2.12 -3.13 -17.08
N THR A 355 0.98 -2.71 -17.59
CA THR A 355 0.84 -2.15 -18.94
C THR A 355 0.36 -0.71 -18.84
N TYR A 356 1.09 0.21 -19.45
CA TYR A 356 0.70 1.61 -19.55
C TYR A 356 -0.03 1.84 -20.87
N PHE A 357 -1.21 2.44 -20.81
CA PHE A 357 -2.02 2.72 -22.00
C PHE A 357 -2.79 4.04 -21.86
N TYR A 358 -3.15 4.62 -23.00
CA TYR A 358 -4.06 5.76 -23.02
C TYR A 358 -5.49 5.27 -22.93
N MET A 359 -6.23 5.79 -21.98
CA MET A 359 -7.65 5.51 -21.81
C MET A 359 -8.47 6.75 -22.18
N PHE A 360 -9.52 6.55 -22.98
CA PHE A 360 -10.47 7.61 -23.25
C PHE A 360 -11.55 7.61 -22.17
N ASN A 361 -11.86 8.78 -21.63
CA ASN A 361 -13.03 8.92 -20.78
C ASN A 361 -14.30 8.87 -21.62
N PHE A 362 -15.06 7.79 -21.51
CA PHE A 362 -16.35 7.60 -22.20
C PHE A 362 -17.51 8.25 -21.46
N MET A 363 -17.34 8.66 -20.21
CA MET A 363 -18.33 9.39 -19.43
C MET A 363 -18.09 10.88 -19.63
N PRO A 364 -18.97 11.62 -20.35
CA PRO A 364 -18.84 13.06 -20.41
C PRO A 364 -19.01 13.64 -19.00
N PHE A 365 -18.16 14.60 -18.63
CA PHE A 365 -18.36 15.38 -17.42
C PHE A 365 -19.72 16.09 -17.54
N SER A 366 -20.69 15.66 -16.74
CA SER A 366 -21.89 16.46 -16.48
C SER A 366 -21.65 17.25 -15.21
N HIS A 367 -22.20 18.46 -15.13
CA HIS A 367 -22.20 19.26 -13.90
C HIS A 367 -22.93 18.56 -12.73
N GLU A 368 -23.60 17.44 -12.99
CA GLU A 368 -24.30 16.61 -12.01
C GLU A 368 -23.35 15.70 -11.19
N PHE A 369 -22.13 15.47 -11.66
CA PHE A 369 -21.07 14.77 -10.88
C PHE A 369 -20.12 15.78 -10.21
N SER A 370 -20.65 16.84 -9.67
CA SER A 370 -19.97 18.09 -9.32
C SER A 370 -19.22 18.13 -7.99
N ASN A 371 -18.66 17.02 -7.50
CA ASN A 371 -17.64 17.09 -6.46
C ASN A 371 -16.25 17.47 -7.04
N TRP A 372 -16.13 17.57 -8.34
CA TRP A 372 -14.94 18.07 -9.00
C TRP A 372 -15.17 19.56 -9.30
N SER A 373 -14.46 20.44 -8.63
CA SER A 373 -14.43 21.83 -9.01
C SER A 373 -13.84 21.92 -10.40
N VAL A 374 -14.65 22.35 -11.34
CA VAL A 374 -14.27 22.63 -12.73
C VAL A 374 -13.56 23.99 -12.81
N GLU A 375 -12.93 24.41 -11.71
CA GLU A 375 -12.16 25.64 -11.61
C GLU A 375 -10.92 25.50 -12.50
N GLY A 376 -10.96 26.11 -13.66
CA GLY A 376 -9.92 26.03 -14.70
C GLY A 376 -10.29 25.26 -15.96
N MET A 377 -11.48 24.66 -16.05
CA MET A 377 -11.98 24.17 -17.35
C MET A 377 -12.35 25.36 -18.25
N ASP A 378 -11.94 25.27 -19.51
CA ASP A 378 -12.30 26.24 -20.56
C ASP A 378 -13.83 26.37 -20.62
N ALA A 379 -14.32 27.61 -20.66
CA ALA A 379 -15.74 27.91 -20.82
C ALA A 379 -16.32 27.37 -22.15
N GLU A 380 -15.46 26.93 -23.08
CA GLU A 380 -15.81 26.32 -24.36
C GLU A 380 -15.89 24.77 -24.29
N TYR A 381 -15.67 24.14 -23.13
CA TYR A 381 -15.80 22.68 -23.00
C TYR A 381 -17.23 22.22 -23.22
N GLU A 382 -17.44 21.46 -24.29
CA GLU A 382 -18.73 20.89 -24.69
C GLU A 382 -18.73 19.38 -24.52
N PRO A 383 -19.20 18.83 -23.35
CA PRO A 383 -19.16 17.40 -23.04
C PRO A 383 -19.89 16.53 -24.07
N GLU A 384 -20.96 17.04 -24.68
CA GLU A 384 -21.69 16.31 -25.74
C GLU A 384 -20.86 16.14 -27.03
N ASN A 385 -20.01 17.11 -27.36
CA ASN A 385 -19.13 17.02 -28.53
C ASN A 385 -17.99 16.05 -28.24
N TRP A 386 -17.47 16.04 -27.02
CA TRP A 386 -16.51 15.02 -26.56
C TRP A 386 -17.13 13.62 -26.66
N ALA A 387 -18.34 13.40 -26.13
CA ALA A 387 -19.03 12.12 -26.21
C ALA A 387 -19.22 11.64 -27.66
N LYS A 388 -19.58 12.54 -28.59
CA LYS A 388 -19.66 12.18 -30.02
C LYS A 388 -18.31 11.79 -30.60
N ALA A 389 -17.24 12.51 -30.25
CA ALA A 389 -15.90 12.25 -30.75
C ALA A 389 -15.38 10.89 -30.24
N ILE A 390 -15.41 10.63 -28.92
CA ILE A 390 -14.87 9.39 -28.34
C ILE A 390 -15.66 8.16 -28.73
N ASN A 391 -16.97 8.26 -28.98
CA ASN A 391 -17.78 7.15 -29.48
C ASN A 391 -17.52 6.85 -30.97
N ASN A 392 -16.87 7.77 -31.72
CA ASN A 392 -16.47 7.53 -33.09
C ASN A 392 -15.18 6.70 -33.15
N THR A 393 -15.28 5.49 -33.69
CA THR A 393 -14.14 4.58 -33.84
C THR A 393 -12.99 5.17 -34.65
N ASN A 394 -13.29 5.97 -35.68
CA ASN A 394 -12.25 6.61 -36.49
C ASN A 394 -11.50 7.71 -35.73
N PHE A 395 -12.19 8.41 -34.82
CA PHE A 395 -11.55 9.38 -33.94
C PHE A 395 -10.55 8.65 -33.01
N ARG A 396 -10.96 7.59 -32.34
CA ARG A 396 -10.04 6.80 -31.48
C ARG A 396 -8.86 6.21 -32.29
N LYS A 397 -9.12 5.71 -33.50
CA LYS A 397 -8.07 5.22 -34.40
C LYS A 397 -7.09 6.31 -34.82
N SER A 398 -7.52 7.57 -34.90
CA SER A 398 -6.60 8.67 -35.24
C SER A 398 -5.50 8.85 -34.17
N PHE A 399 -5.80 8.62 -32.89
CA PHE A 399 -4.79 8.59 -31.84
C PHE A 399 -3.84 7.38 -32.00
N LEU A 400 -4.40 6.19 -32.23
CA LEU A 400 -3.60 4.99 -32.43
C LEU A 400 -2.58 5.13 -33.57
N TYR A 401 -2.98 5.77 -34.68
CA TYR A 401 -2.09 5.93 -35.84
C TYR A 401 -1.32 7.26 -35.84
N GLY A 402 -1.76 8.24 -35.09
CA GLY A 402 -1.15 9.58 -35.04
C GLY A 402 -0.07 9.71 -33.96
N ILE A 403 -0.17 8.95 -32.88
CA ILE A 403 0.81 8.99 -31.79
C ILE A 403 2.00 8.08 -32.16
N ASN A 404 3.19 8.65 -32.16
CA ASN A 404 4.42 7.87 -32.29
C ASN A 404 4.84 7.33 -30.91
N ASN A 405 4.36 6.13 -30.55
CA ASN A 405 4.67 5.49 -29.27
C ASN A 405 6.16 5.29 -29.04
N SER A 406 6.97 5.17 -30.08
CA SER A 406 8.42 5.03 -29.97
C SER A 406 9.06 6.28 -29.35
N VAL A 407 8.57 7.47 -29.65
CA VAL A 407 9.06 8.73 -29.03
C VAL A 407 8.71 8.78 -27.55
N THR A 408 7.49 8.38 -27.20
CA THR A 408 7.06 8.36 -25.78
C THR A 408 7.85 7.33 -24.98
N LEU A 409 8.05 6.14 -25.55
CA LEU A 409 8.82 5.06 -24.90
C LEU A 409 10.31 5.39 -24.78
N ALA A 410 10.89 6.08 -25.76
CA ALA A 410 12.29 6.50 -25.71
C ALA A 410 12.61 7.48 -24.56
N VAL A 411 11.60 8.18 -24.04
CA VAL A 411 11.76 9.02 -22.84
C VAL A 411 11.94 8.17 -21.58
N LYS A 412 11.24 7.01 -21.53
CA LYS A 412 11.29 6.10 -20.37
C LYS A 412 12.43 5.07 -20.49
N ALA A 413 12.70 4.61 -21.69
CA ALA A 413 13.70 3.60 -22.00
C ALA A 413 14.47 4.02 -23.26
N PRO A 414 15.47 4.89 -23.17
CA PRO A 414 16.23 5.43 -24.31
C PRO A 414 16.84 4.33 -25.17
N GLU A 415 17.31 3.24 -24.54
CA GLU A 415 17.83 2.08 -25.21
C GLU A 415 16.82 0.92 -25.16
N GLY A 416 16.52 0.35 -26.34
CA GLY A 416 15.65 -0.81 -26.44
C GLY A 416 14.16 -0.56 -26.23
N TYR A 417 13.69 0.66 -26.39
CA TYR A 417 12.28 1.04 -26.22
C TYR A 417 11.30 0.19 -27.03
N ASP A 418 11.70 -0.36 -28.15
CA ASP A 418 10.85 -1.25 -28.96
C ASP A 418 10.49 -2.55 -28.23
N ASN A 419 11.30 -2.97 -27.25
CA ASN A 419 11.01 -4.14 -26.41
C ASN A 419 9.85 -3.90 -25.43
N TYR A 420 9.54 -2.64 -25.15
CA TYR A 420 8.43 -2.24 -24.27
C TYR A 420 7.13 -1.98 -25.01
N LYS A 421 7.15 -2.07 -26.34
CA LYS A 421 5.97 -1.81 -27.17
C LYS A 421 5.06 -3.02 -27.22
N LEU A 422 3.93 -2.94 -26.53
CA LEU A 422 2.91 -3.98 -26.47
C LEU A 422 1.70 -3.60 -27.34
N ASN A 423 1.05 -4.63 -27.90
CA ASN A 423 -0.23 -4.49 -28.60
C ASN A 423 -1.38 -5.14 -27.82
N THR A 424 -1.13 -5.51 -26.56
CA THR A 424 -2.08 -6.16 -25.65
C THR A 424 -2.16 -5.37 -24.36
N ILE A 425 -3.31 -5.42 -23.69
CA ILE A 425 -3.49 -4.82 -22.36
C ILE A 425 -2.76 -5.68 -21.32
N THR A 426 -2.85 -7.00 -21.45
CA THR A 426 -2.12 -7.92 -20.55
C THR A 426 -0.69 -8.09 -21.04
N PRO A 427 0.33 -7.85 -20.20
CA PRO A 427 1.72 -8.11 -20.54
C PRO A 427 1.95 -9.59 -20.91
N PRO A 428 2.83 -9.90 -21.88
CA PRO A 428 3.05 -11.29 -22.33
C PRO A 428 3.54 -12.23 -21.24
N SER A 429 4.20 -11.71 -20.21
CA SER A 429 4.76 -12.48 -19.08
C SER A 429 3.90 -12.45 -17.83
N PHE A 430 2.71 -11.86 -17.89
CA PHE A 430 1.81 -11.77 -16.74
C PHE A 430 1.29 -13.13 -16.27
N CYS A 431 1.05 -14.03 -17.22
CA CYS A 431 0.66 -15.41 -16.95
C CYS A 431 1.63 -16.35 -17.67
N ALA A 432 2.28 -17.25 -16.94
CA ALA A 432 3.04 -18.34 -17.49
C ALA A 432 2.32 -19.67 -17.25
N ASN A 433 2.38 -20.58 -18.24
CA ASN A 433 1.97 -21.96 -17.99
C ASN A 433 2.99 -22.62 -17.05
N ALA A 434 2.51 -23.56 -16.26
CA ALA A 434 3.34 -24.34 -15.33
C ALA A 434 4.29 -25.33 -16.02
N ASP A 435 4.33 -25.38 -17.38
CA ASP A 435 5.14 -26.31 -18.18
C ASP A 435 6.54 -25.73 -18.53
#